data_43b6c92173c73bb4c311629357694bae
#
_entry.id   43b6c92173c73bb4c311629357694bae
#
_cell.length_a   1.000
_cell.length_b   1.000
_cell.length_c   1.000
_cell.angle_alpha   90.00
_cell.angle_beta   90.00
_cell.angle_gamma   90.00
#
_symmetry.space_group_name_H-M   'P 1'
#
loop_
_entity.id
_entity.type
_entity.pdbx_description
1 polymer ?
#
loop_
_entity_poly.entity_id
_entity_poly.type
_entity_poly.pdbx_seq_one_letter_code
_entity_poly.pdbx_strand_id
1 'polypeptide(L)'
;MTYILVDTTNMFFRAKHVVRGDDLDTKVGMALHIMFTSINKVWRDFTGSHVVFCFEGRSWRKNEYEPYKRNRQEKRDALTSKEQKEDEYFFEKFGEFQTFLSEKSNCSVLQNKDCEADDMIARWIQLHPEDKHVIVSSDSDFFQLISDNVQIYNGITDTTITKEGYYDGKGKLSIDKKTGQPKEAPNPRWLLFEKCMRGDTSDNIFSAYPGVRKKGTKNKVGLLEAFDDRNKQGYNWNNLMLQRWTDHEGEEHRVLDDYERNRKLIDLSEQPKWIKTAMDETITKVVQKDKIPQVGIHFMKFCGKYNLDRVGQQVQDHALYLNAGYN
;
A
#
# COMPACT_ATOMS: atom_id res chain seq x y z
N MET A 1 11.70 16.92 5.70
CA MET A 1 11.52 15.86 6.72
C MET A 1 11.58 14.48 6.10
N THR A 2 11.59 13.38 6.92
CA THR A 2 11.45 12.01 6.41
C THR A 2 10.24 11.36 7.06
N TYR A 3 9.18 11.15 6.30
CA TYR A 3 7.96 10.49 6.76
C TYR A 3 8.04 8.98 6.52
N ILE A 4 7.71 8.21 7.54
CA ILE A 4 7.56 6.76 7.43
C ILE A 4 6.06 6.48 7.32
N LEU A 5 5.61 6.08 6.14
CA LEU A 5 4.21 5.84 5.81
C LEU A 5 3.94 4.34 5.87
N VAL A 6 3.14 3.92 6.84
CA VAL A 6 2.89 2.50 7.13
C VAL A 6 1.55 2.08 6.54
N ASP A 7 1.58 1.13 5.61
CA ASP A 7 0.41 0.39 5.17
C ASP A 7 0.06 -0.65 6.26
N THR A 8 -0.67 -0.17 7.26
CA THR A 8 -0.81 -0.86 8.55
C THR A 8 -1.57 -2.17 8.44
N THR A 9 -2.64 -2.17 7.67
CA THR A 9 -3.48 -3.36 7.47
C THR A 9 -2.71 -4.44 6.72
N ASN A 10 -2.02 -4.08 5.64
CA ASN A 10 -1.18 -5.02 4.88
C ASN A 10 -0.12 -5.65 5.77
N MET A 11 0.61 -4.85 6.55
CA MET A 11 1.66 -5.35 7.44
C MET A 11 1.13 -6.32 8.49
N PHE A 12 0.04 -5.95 9.20
CA PHE A 12 -0.50 -6.75 10.30
C PHE A 12 -1.04 -8.10 9.82
N PHE A 13 -1.90 -8.09 8.79
CA PHE A 13 -2.52 -9.31 8.30
C PHE A 13 -1.55 -10.21 7.54
N ARG A 14 -0.51 -9.67 6.91
CA ARG A 14 0.57 -10.50 6.36
C ARG A 14 1.38 -11.19 7.46
N ALA A 15 1.68 -10.52 8.54
CA ALA A 15 2.35 -11.12 9.68
C ALA A 15 1.53 -12.30 10.26
N LYS A 16 0.19 -12.18 10.31
CA LYS A 16 -0.72 -13.28 10.66
C LYS A 16 -0.46 -14.55 9.86
N HIS A 17 -0.23 -14.43 8.55
CA HIS A 17 -0.04 -15.60 7.68
C HIS A 17 1.36 -16.24 7.80
N VAL A 18 2.35 -15.53 8.31
CA VAL A 18 3.73 -16.02 8.47
C VAL A 18 3.88 -16.81 9.78
N VAL A 19 3.11 -16.46 10.81
CA VAL A 19 3.20 -17.08 12.13
C VAL A 19 2.48 -18.42 12.14
N ARG A 20 3.22 -19.47 12.47
CA ARG A 20 2.69 -20.84 12.63
C ARG A 20 2.27 -21.08 14.06
N GLY A 21 1.26 -21.91 14.27
CA GLY A 21 0.73 -22.30 15.57
C GLY A 21 -0.80 -22.12 15.65
N ASP A 22 -1.41 -22.67 16.67
CA ASP A 22 -2.88 -22.62 16.87
C ASP A 22 -3.30 -21.59 17.93
N ASP A 23 -2.35 -21.09 18.72
CA ASP A 23 -2.62 -20.08 19.75
C ASP A 23 -2.73 -18.68 19.14
N LEU A 24 -3.92 -18.09 19.25
CA LEU A 24 -4.23 -16.80 18.64
C LEU A 24 -3.49 -15.63 19.32
N ASP A 25 -3.30 -15.70 20.64
CA ASP A 25 -2.57 -14.66 21.37
C ASP A 25 -1.10 -14.60 20.93
N THR A 26 -0.47 -15.77 20.81
CA THR A 26 0.90 -15.87 20.27
C THR A 26 0.97 -15.33 18.86
N LYS A 27 0.02 -15.65 17.98
CA LYS A 27 -0.02 -15.11 16.62
C LYS A 27 -0.14 -13.58 16.59
N VAL A 28 -1.02 -13.01 17.39
CA VAL A 28 -1.18 -11.55 17.51
C VAL A 28 0.10 -10.91 18.06
N GLY A 29 0.65 -11.45 19.14
CA GLY A 29 1.91 -10.98 19.72
C GLY A 29 3.05 -10.97 18.70
N MET A 30 3.19 -12.03 17.91
CA MET A 30 4.21 -12.11 16.85
C MET A 30 3.94 -11.12 15.71
N ALA A 31 2.69 -10.91 15.31
CA ALA A 31 2.33 -9.91 14.30
C ALA A 31 2.73 -8.50 14.76
N LEU A 32 2.39 -8.14 15.99
CA LEU A 32 2.78 -6.87 16.60
C LEU A 32 4.30 -6.74 16.74
N HIS A 33 4.97 -7.82 17.14
CA HIS A 33 6.44 -7.85 17.23
C HIS A 33 7.09 -7.55 15.88
N ILE A 34 6.64 -8.21 14.81
CA ILE A 34 7.13 -7.98 13.45
C ILE A 34 6.89 -6.53 13.02
N MET A 35 5.72 -5.98 13.30
CA MET A 35 5.40 -4.60 12.96
C MET A 35 6.32 -3.61 13.68
N PHE A 36 6.40 -3.68 15.00
CA PHE A 36 7.22 -2.74 15.78
C PHE A 36 8.69 -2.82 15.41
N THR A 37 9.24 -4.02 15.24
CA THR A 37 10.64 -4.20 14.86
C THR A 37 10.94 -3.71 13.44
N SER A 38 10.04 -3.94 12.48
CA SER A 38 10.18 -3.43 11.12
C SER A 38 10.13 -1.91 11.07
N ILE A 39 9.18 -1.30 11.77
CA ILE A 39 9.04 0.17 11.83
C ILE A 39 10.27 0.80 12.50
N ASN A 40 10.74 0.22 13.62
CA ASN A 40 11.96 0.70 14.31
C ASN A 40 13.20 0.61 13.41
N LYS A 41 13.32 -0.50 12.64
CA LYS A 41 14.41 -0.62 11.65
C LYS A 41 14.34 0.49 10.62
N VAL A 42 13.18 0.70 9.98
CA VAL A 42 12.98 1.74 8.97
C VAL A 42 13.23 3.14 9.56
N TRP A 43 12.73 3.41 10.76
CA TRP A 43 12.96 4.67 11.47
C TRP A 43 14.45 5.01 11.59
N ARG A 44 15.25 4.03 11.98
CA ARG A 44 16.70 4.20 12.13
C ARG A 44 17.43 4.29 10.80
N ASP A 45 17.14 3.35 9.89
CA ASP A 45 17.84 3.24 8.61
C ASP A 45 17.63 4.47 7.70
N PHE A 46 16.45 5.08 7.79
CA PHE A 46 16.09 6.24 6.96
C PHE A 46 16.06 7.57 7.73
N THR A 47 16.49 7.58 8.98
CA THR A 47 16.48 8.79 9.83
C THR A 47 15.10 9.45 9.85
N GLY A 48 14.09 8.67 10.24
CA GLY A 48 12.69 9.10 10.25
C GLY A 48 12.44 10.33 11.11
N SER A 49 11.53 11.18 10.71
CA SER A 49 11.09 12.37 11.45
C SER A 49 9.72 12.20 12.07
N HIS A 50 8.83 11.47 11.41
CA HIS A 50 7.47 11.21 11.85
C HIS A 50 6.92 9.92 11.21
N VAL A 51 6.09 9.18 11.95
CA VAL A 51 5.44 7.96 11.47
C VAL A 51 3.96 8.18 11.27
N VAL A 52 3.46 7.75 10.13
CA VAL A 52 2.06 7.84 9.73
C VAL A 52 1.53 6.44 9.51
N PHE A 53 0.61 6.01 10.34
CA PHE A 53 -0.09 4.74 10.21
C PHE A 53 -1.38 4.93 9.42
N CYS A 54 -1.49 4.29 8.26
CA CYS A 54 -2.67 4.34 7.41
C CYS A 54 -3.48 3.05 7.55
N PHE A 55 -4.78 3.20 7.83
CA PHE A 55 -5.71 2.11 8.06
C PHE A 55 -6.77 2.09 6.96
N GLU A 56 -7.24 0.87 6.66
CA GLU A 56 -8.29 0.66 5.68
C GLU A 56 -9.64 1.21 6.13
N GLY A 57 -10.35 1.85 5.21
CA GLY A 57 -11.77 2.11 5.28
C GLY A 57 -12.53 1.33 4.20
N ARG A 58 -13.78 1.69 3.98
CA ARG A 58 -14.53 1.19 2.84
C ARG A 58 -14.12 1.97 1.61
N SER A 59 -13.67 1.30 0.56
CA SER A 59 -13.25 1.96 -0.67
C SER A 59 -14.40 2.68 -1.38
N TRP A 60 -14.19 3.94 -1.76
CA TRP A 60 -15.06 4.71 -2.65
C TRP A 60 -15.20 4.04 -4.03
N ARG A 61 -14.20 3.25 -4.45
CA ARG A 61 -14.16 2.53 -5.73
C ARG A 61 -15.32 1.54 -5.89
N LYS A 62 -15.85 1.01 -4.77
CA LYS A 62 -17.02 0.12 -4.78
C LYS A 62 -18.29 0.80 -5.27
N ASN A 63 -18.39 2.11 -5.13
CA ASN A 63 -19.51 2.88 -5.62
C ASN A 63 -19.38 3.23 -7.12
N GLU A 64 -18.14 3.25 -7.63
CA GLU A 64 -17.81 3.55 -9.03
C GLU A 64 -17.77 2.30 -9.90
N TYR A 65 -17.44 1.15 -9.34
CA TYR A 65 -17.26 -0.10 -10.04
C TYR A 65 -17.68 -1.28 -9.15
N GLU A 66 -18.88 -1.80 -9.38
CA GLU A 66 -19.50 -2.82 -8.55
C GLU A 66 -18.64 -4.08 -8.37
N PRO A 67 -17.93 -4.59 -9.41
CA PRO A 67 -17.07 -5.76 -9.26
C PRO A 67 -15.85 -5.56 -8.34
N TYR A 68 -15.50 -4.31 -7.99
CA TYR A 68 -14.30 -4.00 -7.22
C TYR A 68 -14.23 -4.77 -5.89
N LYS A 69 -13.19 -5.60 -5.75
CA LYS A 69 -12.92 -6.43 -4.56
C LYS A 69 -14.07 -7.40 -4.17
N ARG A 70 -15.01 -7.72 -5.10
CA ARG A 70 -16.09 -8.68 -4.85
C ARG A 70 -15.53 -10.06 -4.52
N ASN A 71 -14.49 -10.51 -5.21
CA ASN A 71 -13.79 -11.77 -4.96
C ASN A 71 -13.26 -11.91 -3.53
N ARG A 72 -12.97 -10.79 -2.85
CA ARG A 72 -12.54 -10.79 -1.44
C ARG A 72 -13.73 -11.04 -0.51
N GLN A 73 -14.91 -10.50 -0.84
CA GLN A 73 -16.15 -10.76 -0.09
C GLN A 73 -16.57 -12.23 -0.23
N GLU A 74 -16.57 -12.78 -1.44
CA GLU A 74 -16.87 -14.18 -1.71
C GLU A 74 -15.96 -15.12 -0.90
N LYS A 75 -14.67 -14.81 -0.83
CA LYS A 75 -13.71 -15.57 0.00
C LYS A 75 -14.05 -15.50 1.49
N ARG A 76 -14.48 -14.34 2.01
CA ARG A 76 -14.88 -14.19 3.41
C ARG A 76 -16.16 -14.98 3.71
N ASP A 77 -17.11 -14.93 2.79
CA ASP A 77 -18.39 -15.65 2.94
C ASP A 77 -18.19 -17.18 2.89
N ALA A 78 -17.12 -17.65 2.26
CA ALA A 78 -16.73 -19.06 2.19
C ALA A 78 -15.91 -19.56 3.38
N LEU A 79 -15.52 -18.70 4.33
CA LEU A 79 -14.76 -19.09 5.52
C LEU A 79 -15.56 -20.04 6.43
N THR A 80 -14.89 -21.04 6.99
CA THR A 80 -15.46 -21.89 8.03
C THR A 80 -15.74 -21.11 9.31
N SER A 81 -16.63 -21.60 10.15
CA SER A 81 -16.94 -20.95 11.44
C SER A 81 -15.71 -20.80 12.36
N LYS A 82 -14.71 -21.67 12.22
CA LYS A 82 -13.44 -21.54 12.95
C LYS A 82 -12.62 -20.36 12.40
N GLU A 83 -12.45 -20.28 11.09
CA GLU A 83 -11.70 -19.19 10.43
C GLU A 83 -12.37 -17.84 10.65
N GLN A 84 -13.70 -17.76 10.64
CA GLN A 84 -14.44 -16.55 10.96
C GLN A 84 -14.11 -16.05 12.37
N LYS A 85 -14.14 -16.92 13.37
CA LYS A 85 -13.78 -16.56 14.76
C LYS A 85 -12.33 -16.12 14.90
N GLU A 86 -11.41 -16.78 14.17
CA GLU A 86 -10.01 -16.36 14.13
C GLU A 86 -9.86 -14.98 13.51
N ASP A 87 -10.56 -14.70 12.41
CA ASP A 87 -10.54 -13.38 11.76
C ASP A 87 -11.14 -12.31 12.68
N GLU A 88 -12.30 -12.55 13.30
CA GLU A 88 -12.92 -11.64 14.26
C GLU A 88 -11.97 -11.29 15.41
N TYR A 89 -11.29 -12.29 15.97
CA TYR A 89 -10.29 -12.09 17.02
C TYR A 89 -9.12 -11.20 16.55
N PHE A 90 -8.59 -11.47 15.36
CA PHE A 90 -7.51 -10.65 14.80
C PHE A 90 -7.95 -9.21 14.54
N PHE A 91 -9.16 -9.01 14.03
CA PHE A 91 -9.72 -7.66 13.81
C PHE A 91 -9.95 -6.92 15.13
N GLU A 92 -10.41 -7.59 16.19
CA GLU A 92 -10.51 -7.00 17.52
C GLU A 92 -9.14 -6.51 18.02
N LYS A 93 -8.12 -7.37 17.96
CA LYS A 93 -6.77 -7.02 18.41
C LYS A 93 -6.12 -5.96 17.54
N PHE A 94 -6.39 -5.94 16.25
CA PHE A 94 -6.00 -4.87 15.35
C PHE A 94 -6.64 -3.52 15.72
N GLY A 95 -7.91 -3.53 16.10
CA GLY A 95 -8.61 -2.35 16.63
C GLY A 95 -8.01 -1.84 17.94
N GLU A 96 -7.61 -2.73 18.85
CA GLU A 96 -6.90 -2.36 20.08
C GLU A 96 -5.53 -1.73 19.78
N PHE A 97 -4.81 -2.25 18.79
CA PHE A 97 -3.56 -1.67 18.33
C PHE A 97 -3.76 -0.27 17.73
N GLN A 98 -4.79 -0.09 16.90
CA GLN A 98 -5.16 1.22 16.35
C GLN A 98 -5.49 2.21 17.46
N THR A 99 -6.26 1.80 18.45
CA THR A 99 -6.60 2.61 19.63
C THR A 99 -5.35 3.02 20.41
N PHE A 100 -4.43 2.07 20.63
CA PHE A 100 -3.13 2.39 21.25
C PHE A 100 -2.38 3.46 20.48
N LEU A 101 -2.23 3.31 19.17
CA LEU A 101 -1.52 4.29 18.34
C LEU A 101 -2.19 5.66 18.38
N SER A 102 -3.52 5.72 18.28
CA SER A 102 -4.27 6.98 18.22
C SER A 102 -4.34 7.71 19.56
N GLU A 103 -4.40 7.00 20.68
CA GLU A 103 -4.61 7.60 21.99
C GLU A 103 -3.37 7.64 22.89
N LYS A 104 -2.35 6.86 22.58
CA LYS A 104 -1.18 6.65 23.44
C LYS A 104 0.16 6.87 22.73
N SER A 105 0.15 7.34 21.47
CA SER A 105 1.35 7.75 20.74
C SER A 105 1.17 9.09 20.04
N ASN A 106 2.27 9.69 19.62
CA ASN A 106 2.29 10.96 18.88
C ASN A 106 2.40 10.74 17.35
N CYS A 107 2.28 9.50 16.90
CA CYS A 107 2.20 9.18 15.48
C CYS A 107 0.87 9.70 14.88
N SER A 108 0.88 10.00 13.60
CA SER A 108 -0.36 10.23 12.86
C SER A 108 -1.04 8.90 12.57
N VAL A 109 -2.34 8.81 12.88
CA VAL A 109 -3.17 7.62 12.62
C VAL A 109 -4.29 8.05 11.69
N LEU A 110 -4.18 7.64 10.43
CA LEU A 110 -5.09 8.03 9.37
C LEU A 110 -6.05 6.89 9.04
N GLN A 111 -7.32 7.15 9.22
CA GLN A 111 -8.41 6.30 8.74
C GLN A 111 -9.58 7.18 8.30
N ASN A 112 -10.09 6.92 7.11
CA ASN A 112 -11.31 7.52 6.62
C ASN A 112 -12.25 6.43 6.13
N LYS A 113 -13.55 6.55 6.44
CA LYS A 113 -14.54 5.52 6.12
C LYS A 113 -14.69 5.21 4.62
N ASP A 114 -14.38 6.19 3.76
CA ASP A 114 -14.59 6.11 2.31
C ASP A 114 -13.29 5.86 1.53
N CYS A 115 -12.13 5.81 2.21
CA CYS A 115 -10.81 5.69 1.59
C CYS A 115 -10.10 4.39 2.01
N GLU A 116 -9.23 3.90 1.16
CA GLU A 116 -8.30 2.84 1.48
C GLU A 116 -6.99 3.42 2.06
N ALA A 117 -6.15 2.58 2.66
CA ALA A 117 -4.88 3.00 3.23
C ALA A 117 -3.95 3.59 2.16
N ASP A 118 -3.96 3.03 0.95
CA ASP A 118 -3.17 3.49 -0.19
C ASP A 118 -3.58 4.89 -0.66
N ASP A 119 -4.88 5.23 -0.64
CA ASP A 119 -5.37 6.58 -0.91
C ASP A 119 -4.77 7.60 0.07
N MET A 120 -4.77 7.24 1.37
CA MET A 120 -4.26 8.10 2.43
C MET A 120 -2.74 8.30 2.33
N ILE A 121 -1.99 7.24 2.01
CA ILE A 121 -0.54 7.29 1.75
C ILE A 121 -0.25 8.21 0.56
N ALA A 122 -0.93 8.03 -0.56
CA ALA A 122 -0.76 8.86 -1.74
C ALA A 122 -1.11 10.32 -1.46
N ARG A 123 -2.19 10.58 -0.70
CA ARG A 123 -2.60 11.93 -0.36
C ARG A 123 -1.61 12.63 0.57
N TRP A 124 -1.06 11.91 1.56
CA TRP A 124 0.01 12.44 2.41
C TRP A 124 1.22 12.90 1.58
N ILE A 125 1.67 12.08 0.64
CA ILE A 125 2.78 12.42 -0.26
C ILE A 125 2.46 13.67 -1.10
N GLN A 126 1.23 13.77 -1.64
CA GLN A 126 0.80 14.93 -2.42
C GLN A 126 0.79 16.23 -1.62
N LEU A 127 0.52 16.17 -0.31
CA LEU A 127 0.50 17.33 0.58
C LEU A 127 1.90 17.72 1.09
N HIS A 128 2.89 16.83 0.97
CA HIS A 128 4.27 17.04 1.42
C HIS A 128 5.29 16.78 0.29
N PRO A 129 5.18 17.45 -0.88
CA PRO A 129 5.93 17.11 -2.09
C PRO A 129 7.45 17.30 -1.96
N GLU A 130 7.89 18.18 -1.06
CA GLU A 130 9.31 18.50 -0.86
C GLU A 130 9.99 17.59 0.18
N ASP A 131 9.20 16.78 0.88
CA ASP A 131 9.71 15.91 1.93
C ASP A 131 10.04 14.50 1.40
N LYS A 132 10.87 13.78 2.15
CA LYS A 132 11.19 12.37 1.85
C LYS A 132 10.13 11.46 2.45
N HIS A 133 9.81 10.39 1.73
CA HIS A 133 8.82 9.41 2.13
C HIS A 133 9.36 7.99 1.97
N VAL A 134 9.18 7.19 3.00
CA VAL A 134 9.44 5.75 2.96
C VAL A 134 8.13 5.02 3.21
N ILE A 135 7.58 4.41 2.18
CA ILE A 135 6.35 3.59 2.28
C ILE A 135 6.75 2.21 2.79
N VAL A 136 6.19 1.80 3.91
CA VAL A 136 6.40 0.46 4.48
C VAL A 136 5.24 -0.43 4.07
N SER A 137 5.44 -1.15 2.98
CA SER A 137 4.46 -2.08 2.41
C SER A 137 5.13 -3.12 1.52
N SER A 138 4.46 -4.22 1.31
CA SER A 138 4.82 -5.24 0.33
C SER A 138 3.96 -5.17 -0.93
N ASP A 139 3.05 -4.21 -1.01
CA ASP A 139 2.16 -4.04 -2.15
C ASP A 139 2.89 -3.34 -3.31
N SER A 140 2.79 -3.94 -4.49
CA SER A 140 3.38 -3.40 -5.72
C SER A 140 2.62 -2.19 -6.27
N ASP A 141 1.41 -1.92 -5.79
CA ASP A 141 0.61 -0.79 -6.24
C ASP A 141 1.25 0.54 -5.90
N PHE A 142 2.03 0.57 -4.83
CA PHE A 142 2.83 1.74 -4.46
C PHE A 142 3.99 2.04 -5.41
N PHE A 143 4.36 1.13 -6.32
CA PHE A 143 5.43 1.41 -7.28
C PHE A 143 5.13 2.62 -8.16
N GLN A 144 3.86 2.93 -8.39
CA GLN A 144 3.44 4.12 -9.11
C GLN A 144 3.83 5.44 -8.41
N LEU A 145 4.08 5.41 -7.09
CA LEU A 145 4.45 6.58 -6.28
C LEU A 145 5.96 6.81 -6.17
N ILE A 146 6.79 5.86 -6.63
CA ILE A 146 8.25 5.97 -6.56
C ILE A 146 8.72 7.20 -7.32
N SER A 147 9.55 8.04 -6.68
CA SER A 147 10.11 9.26 -7.23
C SER A 147 11.47 9.58 -6.58
N ASP A 148 11.98 10.78 -6.80
CA ASP A 148 13.21 11.26 -6.13
C ASP A 148 13.06 11.32 -4.61
N ASN A 149 11.82 11.57 -4.14
CA ASN A 149 11.51 11.76 -2.73
C ASN A 149 10.73 10.59 -2.11
N VAL A 150 10.33 9.58 -2.91
CA VAL A 150 9.50 8.46 -2.45
C VAL A 150 10.17 7.14 -2.76
N GLN A 151 10.35 6.33 -1.73
CA GLN A 151 10.87 4.97 -1.83
C GLN A 151 10.00 3.99 -1.03
N ILE A 152 10.12 2.71 -1.32
CA ILE A 152 9.35 1.66 -0.67
C ILE A 152 10.30 0.73 0.08
N TYR A 153 9.93 0.40 1.31
CA TYR A 153 10.58 -0.66 2.08
C TYR A 153 9.64 -1.87 2.21
N ASN A 154 10.09 -3.00 1.71
CA ASN A 154 9.39 -4.27 1.86
C ASN A 154 10.02 -5.07 3.00
N GLY A 155 9.36 -5.10 4.15
CA GLY A 155 9.84 -5.77 5.36
C GLY A 155 9.87 -7.31 5.27
N ILE A 156 9.20 -7.93 4.29
CA ILE A 156 9.21 -9.38 4.10
C ILE A 156 10.52 -9.82 3.47
N THR A 157 10.96 -9.09 2.46
CA THR A 157 12.18 -9.40 1.70
C THR A 157 13.38 -8.61 2.17
N ASP A 158 13.21 -7.73 3.16
CA ASP A 158 14.21 -6.77 3.62
C ASP A 158 14.83 -6.01 2.43
N THR A 159 13.96 -5.45 1.59
CA THR A 159 14.36 -4.81 0.33
C THR A 159 13.85 -3.39 0.29
N THR A 160 14.73 -2.45 -0.05
CA THR A 160 14.37 -1.07 -0.38
C THR A 160 14.26 -0.92 -1.89
N ILE A 161 13.19 -0.30 -2.36
CA ILE A 161 12.90 -0.09 -3.78
C ILE A 161 12.85 1.40 -4.04
N THR A 162 13.71 1.85 -4.94
CA THR A 162 13.85 3.25 -5.35
C THR A 162 13.72 3.38 -6.87
N LYS A 163 13.77 4.60 -7.38
CA LYS A 163 13.81 4.84 -8.83
C LYS A 163 15.08 4.32 -9.49
N GLU A 164 16.16 4.08 -8.73
CA GLU A 164 17.44 3.56 -9.22
C GLU A 164 17.50 2.04 -9.21
N GLY A 165 16.66 1.35 -8.43
CA GLY A 165 16.65 -0.10 -8.37
C GLY A 165 16.20 -0.69 -7.04
N TYR A 166 16.56 -1.94 -6.84
CA TYR A 166 16.24 -2.73 -5.65
C TYR A 166 17.51 -2.95 -4.81
N TYR A 167 17.43 -2.63 -3.53
CA TYR A 167 18.54 -2.75 -2.58
C TYR A 167 18.17 -3.73 -1.48
N ASP A 168 19.10 -4.62 -1.12
CA ASP A 168 18.95 -5.52 0.03
C ASP A 168 19.09 -4.77 1.37
N GLY A 169 18.83 -5.47 2.48
CA GLY A 169 18.94 -4.89 3.83
C GLY A 169 20.34 -4.39 4.23
N LYS A 170 21.36 -4.62 3.38
CA LYS A 170 22.72 -4.10 3.53
C LYS A 170 23.02 -2.94 2.58
N GLY A 171 22.02 -2.45 1.86
CA GLY A 171 22.16 -1.37 0.89
C GLY A 171 22.87 -1.76 -0.42
N LYS A 172 22.98 -3.06 -0.73
CA LYS A 172 23.56 -3.54 -1.99
C LYS A 172 22.47 -3.75 -3.03
N LEU A 173 22.76 -3.43 -4.30
CA LEU A 173 21.87 -3.73 -5.42
C LEU A 173 21.52 -5.22 -5.47
N SER A 174 20.23 -5.51 -5.51
CA SER A 174 19.71 -6.86 -5.65
C SER A 174 19.95 -7.37 -7.05
N ILE A 175 20.47 -8.58 -7.16
CA ILE A 175 20.76 -9.26 -8.44
C ILE A 175 19.58 -10.14 -8.84
N ASP A 176 19.19 -10.08 -10.09
CA ASP A 176 18.25 -11.02 -10.67
C ASP A 176 18.94 -12.37 -10.85
N LYS A 177 18.39 -13.40 -10.19
CA LYS A 177 18.97 -14.77 -10.18
C LYS A 177 19.00 -15.44 -11.55
N LYS A 178 18.15 -15.00 -12.50
CA LYS A 178 18.07 -15.59 -13.84
C LYS A 178 19.09 -14.99 -14.79
N THR A 179 19.31 -13.69 -14.69
CA THR A 179 20.18 -12.93 -15.60
C THR A 179 21.57 -12.69 -15.02
N GLY A 180 21.75 -12.79 -13.70
CA GLY A 180 22.99 -12.42 -13.01
C GLY A 180 23.29 -10.92 -13.03
N GLN A 181 22.36 -10.10 -13.49
CA GLN A 181 22.49 -8.64 -13.58
C GLN A 181 21.68 -7.97 -12.43
N PRO A 182 21.98 -6.70 -12.09
CA PRO A 182 21.12 -5.94 -11.19
C PRO A 182 19.66 -5.98 -11.66
N LYS A 183 18.73 -6.14 -10.71
CA LYS A 183 17.30 -6.05 -11.03
C LYS A 183 17.01 -4.70 -11.66
N GLU A 184 16.29 -4.71 -12.78
CA GLU A 184 15.88 -3.51 -13.47
C GLU A 184 15.07 -2.60 -12.54
N ALA A 185 15.43 -1.32 -12.50
CA ALA A 185 14.71 -0.33 -11.71
C ALA A 185 13.24 -0.23 -12.15
N PRO A 186 12.31 -0.05 -11.21
CA PRO A 186 10.90 0.08 -11.59
C PRO A 186 10.68 1.37 -12.38
N ASN A 187 9.90 1.28 -13.45
CA ASN A 187 9.39 2.45 -14.16
C ASN A 187 7.95 2.71 -13.71
N PRO A 188 7.69 3.68 -12.80
CA PRO A 188 6.38 3.90 -12.21
C PRO A 188 5.29 4.16 -13.25
N ARG A 189 5.59 4.96 -14.28
CA ARG A 189 4.64 5.31 -15.34
C ARG A 189 4.28 4.11 -16.22
N TRP A 190 5.28 3.28 -16.53
CA TRP A 190 5.05 2.05 -17.28
C TRP A 190 4.20 1.06 -16.48
N LEU A 191 4.54 0.84 -15.22
CA LEU A 191 3.84 -0.12 -14.35
C LEU A 191 2.38 0.27 -14.16
N LEU A 192 2.10 1.57 -13.96
CA LEU A 192 0.74 2.08 -13.87
C LEU A 192 -0.02 1.87 -15.18
N PHE A 193 0.58 2.25 -16.33
CA PHE A 193 -0.04 2.08 -17.64
C PHE A 193 -0.34 0.59 -17.93
N GLU A 194 0.66 -0.28 -17.73
CA GLU A 194 0.50 -1.72 -17.94
C GLU A 194 -0.62 -2.29 -17.06
N LYS A 195 -0.69 -1.87 -15.79
CA LYS A 195 -1.75 -2.29 -14.87
C LYS A 195 -3.13 -1.79 -15.29
N CYS A 196 -3.26 -0.54 -15.71
CA CYS A 196 -4.53 -0.02 -16.23
C CYS A 196 -5.00 -0.78 -17.49
N MET A 197 -4.07 -1.20 -18.34
CA MET A 197 -4.41 -2.00 -19.53
C MET A 197 -4.76 -3.46 -19.22
N ARG A 198 -4.03 -4.10 -18.30
CA ARG A 198 -4.22 -5.52 -17.97
C ARG A 198 -5.29 -5.75 -16.92
N GLY A 199 -5.69 -4.71 -16.18
CA GLY A 199 -6.52 -4.83 -15.00
C GLY A 199 -5.76 -5.35 -13.79
N ASP A 200 -6.52 -5.67 -12.74
CA ASP A 200 -6.01 -6.23 -11.50
C ASP A 200 -6.91 -7.35 -10.98
N THR A 201 -6.43 -8.57 -11.09
CA THR A 201 -7.19 -9.74 -10.62
C THR A 201 -7.34 -9.78 -9.10
N SER A 202 -6.41 -9.19 -8.34
CA SER A 202 -6.50 -9.15 -6.87
C SER A 202 -7.64 -8.25 -6.39
N ASP A 203 -7.93 -7.18 -7.13
CA ASP A 203 -8.98 -6.21 -6.87
C ASP A 203 -10.21 -6.39 -7.76
N ASN A 204 -10.22 -7.46 -8.56
CA ASN A 204 -11.30 -7.78 -9.49
C ASN A 204 -11.57 -6.67 -10.50
N ILE A 205 -10.51 -6.04 -11.00
CA ILE A 205 -10.56 -5.03 -12.07
C ILE A 205 -10.24 -5.74 -13.40
N PHE A 206 -11.17 -5.69 -14.35
CA PHE A 206 -11.03 -6.38 -15.62
C PHE A 206 -10.07 -5.67 -16.58
N SER A 207 -9.40 -6.47 -17.43
CA SER A 207 -8.52 -5.95 -18.47
C SER A 207 -9.26 -5.01 -19.43
N ALA A 208 -8.62 -3.89 -19.77
CA ALA A 208 -9.13 -2.99 -20.81
C ALA A 208 -9.03 -3.62 -22.21
N TYR A 209 -8.05 -4.49 -22.41
CA TYR A 209 -7.90 -5.24 -23.68
C TYR A 209 -7.33 -6.64 -23.40
N PRO A 210 -8.19 -7.67 -23.27
CA PRO A 210 -7.75 -9.04 -23.03
C PRO A 210 -6.81 -9.54 -24.10
N GLY A 211 -5.74 -10.22 -23.69
CA GLY A 211 -4.78 -10.82 -24.63
C GLY A 211 -3.84 -9.83 -25.34
N VAL A 212 -3.84 -8.54 -24.98
CA VAL A 212 -2.89 -7.57 -25.53
C VAL A 212 -1.44 -7.96 -25.21
N ARG A 213 -0.56 -7.88 -26.22
CA ARG A 213 0.85 -8.21 -26.08
C ARG A 213 1.63 -7.04 -25.51
N LYS A 214 2.67 -7.34 -24.71
CA LYS A 214 3.60 -6.31 -24.22
C LYS A 214 4.29 -5.60 -25.38
N LYS A 215 4.85 -6.36 -26.33
CA LYS A 215 5.48 -5.85 -27.56
C LYS A 215 4.61 -6.22 -28.76
N GLY A 216 4.41 -5.27 -29.63
CA GLY A 216 3.67 -5.46 -30.88
C GLY A 216 4.34 -6.40 -31.87
N THR A 217 3.70 -6.60 -32.98
CA THR A 217 4.21 -7.33 -34.16
C THR A 217 4.19 -6.40 -35.35
N LYS A 218 4.68 -6.86 -36.52
CA LYS A 218 4.64 -6.07 -37.77
C LYS A 218 3.25 -5.47 -38.07
N ASN A 219 2.19 -6.18 -37.68
CA ASN A 219 0.81 -5.83 -38.04
C ASN A 219 -0.08 -5.44 -36.82
N LYS A 220 0.43 -5.48 -35.60
CA LYS A 220 -0.35 -5.17 -34.37
C LYS A 220 0.49 -4.37 -33.40
N VAL A 221 -0.07 -3.27 -32.93
CA VAL A 221 0.52 -2.44 -31.87
C VAL A 221 0.43 -3.19 -30.54
N GLY A 222 1.48 -3.15 -29.75
CA GLY A 222 1.50 -3.65 -28.38
C GLY A 222 1.51 -2.52 -27.36
N LEU A 223 1.62 -2.91 -26.09
CA LEU A 223 1.60 -1.95 -24.97
C LEU A 223 2.80 -0.99 -25.01
N LEU A 224 4.00 -1.49 -25.37
CA LEU A 224 5.22 -0.65 -25.39
C LEU A 224 5.10 0.46 -26.41
N GLU A 225 4.69 0.14 -27.62
CA GLU A 225 4.53 1.11 -28.71
C GLU A 225 3.46 2.17 -28.38
N ALA A 226 2.35 1.76 -27.76
CA ALA A 226 1.31 2.68 -27.33
C ALA A 226 1.77 3.55 -26.15
N PHE A 227 2.50 2.97 -25.19
CA PHE A 227 3.04 3.70 -24.05
C PHE A 227 4.03 4.79 -24.48
N ASP A 228 4.91 4.50 -25.42
CA ASP A 228 5.88 5.47 -25.94
C ASP A 228 5.20 6.63 -26.65
N ASP A 229 4.06 6.37 -27.29
CA ASP A 229 3.26 7.35 -28.03
C ASP A 229 2.18 8.08 -27.20
N ARG A 230 1.98 7.70 -25.95
CA ARG A 230 0.87 8.17 -25.09
C ARG A 230 0.79 9.68 -24.90
N ASN A 231 1.93 10.37 -24.83
CA ASN A 231 1.98 11.81 -24.59
C ASN A 231 1.55 12.61 -25.84
N LYS A 232 1.78 12.05 -27.03
CA LYS A 232 1.42 12.66 -28.31
C LYS A 232 0.06 12.18 -28.81
N GLN A 233 -0.45 11.08 -28.24
CA GLN A 233 -1.63 10.36 -28.71
C GLN A 233 -1.61 10.13 -30.23
N GLY A 234 -0.45 9.70 -30.73
CA GLY A 234 -0.21 9.51 -32.16
C GLY A 234 -0.79 8.19 -32.67
N TYR A 235 -0.21 7.66 -33.75
CA TYR A 235 -0.72 6.48 -34.45
C TYR A 235 -0.80 5.24 -33.54
N ASN A 236 0.26 4.93 -32.79
CA ASN A 236 0.28 3.71 -31.99
C ASN A 236 -0.70 3.77 -30.81
N TRP A 237 -0.78 4.94 -30.14
CA TRP A 237 -1.77 5.17 -29.11
C TRP A 237 -3.20 4.98 -29.63
N ASN A 238 -3.54 5.68 -30.72
CA ASN A 238 -4.88 5.63 -31.28
C ASN A 238 -5.20 4.24 -31.84
N ASN A 239 -4.23 3.56 -32.47
CA ASN A 239 -4.42 2.21 -32.99
C ASN A 239 -4.79 1.21 -31.87
N LEU A 240 -4.21 1.34 -30.68
CA LEU A 240 -4.54 0.49 -29.54
C LEU A 240 -5.87 0.93 -28.89
N MET A 241 -6.01 2.20 -28.54
CA MET A 241 -7.11 2.71 -27.72
C MET A 241 -8.47 2.76 -28.43
N LEU A 242 -8.49 2.87 -29.75
CA LEU A 242 -9.74 2.88 -30.52
C LEU A 242 -10.23 1.50 -30.90
N GLN A 243 -9.51 0.44 -30.52
CA GLN A 243 -9.98 -0.93 -30.77
C GLN A 243 -11.22 -1.26 -29.96
N ARG A 244 -12.00 -2.17 -30.51
CA ARG A 244 -13.17 -2.75 -29.86
C ARG A 244 -12.99 -4.25 -29.74
N TRP A 245 -13.57 -4.82 -28.70
CA TRP A 245 -13.58 -6.26 -28.45
C TRP A 245 -14.92 -6.65 -27.82
N THR A 246 -15.29 -7.89 -27.94
CA THR A 246 -16.53 -8.42 -27.38
C THR A 246 -16.19 -9.41 -26.27
N ASP A 247 -16.83 -9.30 -25.14
CA ASP A 247 -16.64 -10.21 -24.02
C ASP A 247 -17.44 -11.51 -24.19
N HIS A 248 -17.38 -12.39 -23.17
CA HIS A 248 -18.06 -13.68 -23.18
C HIS A 248 -19.59 -13.58 -23.03
N GLU A 249 -20.09 -12.44 -22.59
CA GLU A 249 -21.54 -12.15 -22.48
C GLU A 249 -22.07 -11.51 -23.75
N GLY A 250 -21.20 -11.18 -24.70
CA GLY A 250 -21.57 -10.56 -25.99
C GLY A 250 -21.59 -9.03 -25.94
N GLU A 251 -21.11 -8.43 -24.86
CA GLU A 251 -21.01 -6.96 -24.73
C GLU A 251 -19.80 -6.41 -25.49
N GLU A 252 -20.01 -5.31 -26.21
CA GLU A 252 -18.96 -4.62 -26.94
C GLU A 252 -18.26 -3.60 -26.05
N HIS A 253 -16.96 -3.70 -25.97
CA HIS A 253 -16.06 -2.84 -25.20
C HIS A 253 -15.17 -2.01 -26.12
N ARG A 254 -14.91 -0.76 -25.75
CA ARG A 254 -13.87 0.07 -26.36
C ARG A 254 -12.68 0.14 -25.40
N VAL A 255 -11.49 -0.14 -25.91
CA VAL A 255 -10.28 -0.20 -25.10
C VAL A 255 -10.02 1.08 -24.31
N LEU A 256 -10.22 2.26 -24.93
CA LEU A 256 -10.03 3.54 -24.23
C LEU A 256 -10.97 3.70 -23.04
N ASP A 257 -12.24 3.36 -23.18
CA ASP A 257 -13.24 3.55 -22.11
C ASP A 257 -12.94 2.64 -20.91
N ASP A 258 -12.54 1.39 -21.17
CA ASP A 258 -12.11 0.46 -20.14
C ASP A 258 -10.76 0.87 -19.50
N TYR A 259 -9.84 1.42 -20.28
CA TYR A 259 -8.58 1.95 -19.79
C TYR A 259 -8.81 3.14 -18.85
N GLU A 260 -9.67 4.09 -19.22
CA GLU A 260 -10.01 5.25 -18.38
C GLU A 260 -10.72 4.83 -17.09
N ARG A 261 -11.65 3.86 -17.17
CA ARG A 261 -12.25 3.23 -15.98
C ARG A 261 -11.18 2.64 -15.07
N ASN A 262 -10.28 1.82 -15.61
CA ASN A 262 -9.23 1.19 -14.83
C ASN A 262 -8.26 2.22 -14.24
N ARG A 263 -7.92 3.25 -15.00
CA ARG A 263 -7.08 4.35 -14.53
C ARG A 263 -7.73 5.05 -13.33
N LYS A 264 -9.01 5.35 -13.38
CA LYS A 264 -9.76 5.94 -12.26
C LYS A 264 -9.70 5.08 -10.99
N LEU A 265 -9.67 3.74 -11.15
CA LEU A 265 -9.65 2.81 -10.03
C LEU A 265 -8.24 2.52 -9.48
N ILE A 266 -7.21 2.58 -10.33
CA ILE A 266 -5.83 2.12 -10.03
C ILE A 266 -4.88 3.28 -9.75
N ASP A 267 -5.02 4.39 -10.49
CA ASP A 267 -4.13 5.55 -10.37
C ASP A 267 -4.42 6.31 -9.07
N LEU A 268 -3.49 6.27 -8.14
CA LEU A 268 -3.59 6.92 -6.83
C LEU A 268 -3.56 8.46 -6.91
N SER A 269 -3.38 9.05 -8.10
CA SER A 269 -3.52 10.49 -8.34
C SER A 269 -4.93 10.89 -8.79
N GLU A 270 -5.74 9.94 -9.24
CA GLU A 270 -7.07 10.17 -9.84
C GLU A 270 -8.24 10.10 -8.85
N GLN A 271 -7.97 10.14 -7.54
CA GLN A 271 -9.05 10.17 -6.55
C GLN A 271 -10.04 11.33 -6.83
N PRO A 272 -11.34 11.08 -6.73
CA PRO A 272 -12.36 12.12 -6.88
C PRO A 272 -12.14 13.31 -5.95
N LYS A 273 -12.54 14.50 -6.38
CA LYS A 273 -12.36 15.74 -5.59
C LYS A 273 -12.95 15.63 -4.18
N TRP A 274 -14.13 15.03 -4.05
CA TRP A 274 -14.78 14.87 -2.74
C TRP A 274 -13.99 13.92 -1.82
N ILE A 275 -13.33 12.90 -2.38
CA ILE A 275 -12.42 12.01 -1.63
C ILE A 275 -11.18 12.78 -1.19
N LYS A 276 -10.56 13.56 -2.08
CA LYS A 276 -9.41 14.41 -1.71
C LYS A 276 -9.76 15.36 -0.58
N THR A 277 -10.93 15.99 -0.62
CA THR A 277 -11.42 16.85 0.46
C THR A 277 -11.58 16.09 1.77
N ALA A 278 -12.21 14.93 1.76
CA ALA A 278 -12.40 14.10 2.96
C ALA A 278 -11.06 13.61 3.56
N MET A 279 -10.07 13.28 2.71
CA MET A 279 -8.72 12.94 3.15
C MET A 279 -8.00 14.14 3.76
N ASP A 280 -8.10 15.33 3.16
CA ASP A 280 -7.50 16.57 3.65
C ASP A 280 -8.04 16.94 5.05
N GLU A 281 -9.35 16.84 5.24
CA GLU A 281 -9.99 17.04 6.54
C GLU A 281 -9.48 16.05 7.59
N THR A 282 -9.35 14.77 7.20
CA THR A 282 -8.84 13.72 8.08
C THR A 282 -7.40 14.00 8.47
N ILE A 283 -6.52 14.30 7.51
CA ILE A 283 -5.12 14.61 7.75
C ILE A 283 -4.97 15.84 8.63
N THR A 284 -5.67 16.93 8.29
CA THR A 284 -5.63 18.19 9.05
C THR A 284 -6.02 17.98 10.51
N LYS A 285 -7.08 17.22 10.77
CA LYS A 285 -7.53 16.89 12.13
C LYS A 285 -6.47 16.11 12.91
N VAL A 286 -5.81 15.16 12.25
CA VAL A 286 -4.83 14.28 12.93
C VAL A 286 -3.53 15.01 13.23
N VAL A 287 -3.04 15.85 12.31
CA VAL A 287 -1.78 16.61 12.53
C VAL A 287 -1.92 17.74 13.55
N GLN A 288 -3.14 18.21 13.80
CA GLN A 288 -3.45 19.25 14.82
C GLN A 288 -3.67 18.67 16.23
N LYS A 289 -3.50 17.37 16.42
CA LYS A 289 -3.70 16.71 17.70
C LYS A 289 -2.67 17.16 18.75
N ASP A 290 -3.15 17.36 19.98
CA ASP A 290 -2.28 17.63 21.11
C ASP A 290 -1.28 16.50 21.37
N LYS A 291 -0.07 16.88 21.80
CA LYS A 291 0.98 15.90 22.14
C LYS A 291 0.60 15.09 23.37
N ILE A 292 0.68 13.77 23.23
CA ILE A 292 0.43 12.82 24.30
C ILE A 292 1.71 12.70 25.15
N PRO A 293 1.63 12.91 26.47
CA PRO A 293 2.77 12.74 27.35
C PRO A 293 3.03 11.25 27.66
N GLN A 294 4.22 10.95 28.15
CA GLN A 294 4.60 9.65 28.70
C GLN A 294 4.39 8.45 27.75
N VAL A 295 4.58 8.66 26.45
CA VAL A 295 4.39 7.64 25.41
C VAL A 295 5.15 6.33 25.72
N GLY A 296 6.39 6.42 26.23
CA GLY A 296 7.16 5.23 26.61
C GLY A 296 6.50 4.38 27.70
N ILE A 297 5.84 5.02 28.67
CA ILE A 297 5.12 4.30 29.74
C ILE A 297 3.87 3.61 29.15
N HIS A 298 3.15 4.29 28.27
CA HIS A 298 2.01 3.70 27.58
C HIS A 298 2.43 2.51 26.73
N PHE A 299 3.53 2.63 26.02
CA PHE A 299 4.09 1.57 25.20
C PHE A 299 4.54 0.36 26.04
N MET A 300 5.20 0.59 27.17
CA MET A 300 5.59 -0.49 28.09
C MET A 300 4.35 -1.29 28.59
N LYS A 301 3.27 -0.60 28.94
CA LYS A 301 2.01 -1.24 29.34
C LYS A 301 1.39 -2.05 28.19
N PHE A 302 1.46 -1.52 26.97
CA PHE A 302 1.00 -2.21 25.77
C PHE A 302 1.83 -3.48 25.52
N CYS A 303 3.17 -3.40 25.62
CA CYS A 303 4.03 -4.57 25.50
C CYS A 303 3.71 -5.66 26.53
N GLY A 304 3.48 -5.26 27.79
CA GLY A 304 3.07 -6.21 28.84
C GLY A 304 1.73 -6.90 28.55
N LYS A 305 0.77 -6.17 28.00
CA LYS A 305 -0.56 -6.73 27.63
C LYS A 305 -0.46 -7.83 26.55
N TYR A 306 0.47 -7.70 25.63
CA TYR A 306 0.62 -8.60 24.46
C TYR A 306 1.84 -9.52 24.55
N ASN A 307 2.48 -9.61 25.72
CA ASN A 307 3.69 -10.43 25.94
C ASN A 307 4.81 -10.14 24.93
N LEU A 308 5.01 -8.85 24.59
CA LEU A 308 6.03 -8.40 23.64
C LEU A 308 7.39 -8.22 24.33
N ASP A 309 7.91 -9.25 24.98
CA ASP A 309 9.09 -9.15 25.87
C ASP A 309 10.31 -8.52 25.17
N ARG A 310 10.65 -8.95 23.96
CA ARG A 310 11.80 -8.43 23.21
C ARG A 310 11.63 -6.97 22.81
N VAL A 311 10.43 -6.58 22.40
CA VAL A 311 10.10 -5.19 22.08
C VAL A 311 10.07 -4.35 23.36
N GLY A 312 9.52 -4.91 24.44
CA GLY A 312 9.49 -4.29 25.78
C GLY A 312 10.86 -4.07 26.40
N GLN A 313 11.87 -4.87 26.07
CA GLN A 313 13.27 -4.64 26.48
C GLN A 313 13.89 -3.45 25.75
N GLN A 314 13.35 -3.03 24.61
CA GLN A 314 13.84 -1.92 23.78
C GLN A 314 12.84 -0.75 23.74
N VAL A 315 12.11 -0.53 24.83
CA VAL A 315 11.10 0.54 24.92
C VAL A 315 11.62 1.90 24.49
N GLN A 316 12.85 2.24 24.86
CA GLN A 316 13.44 3.55 24.54
C GLN A 316 13.59 3.74 23.02
N ASP A 317 14.06 2.73 22.29
CA ASP A 317 14.24 2.80 20.85
C ASP A 317 12.89 2.98 20.13
N HIS A 318 11.87 2.23 20.56
CA HIS A 318 10.53 2.36 20.01
C HIS A 318 9.85 3.67 20.43
N ALA A 319 10.12 4.15 21.64
CA ALA A 319 9.56 5.41 22.11
C ALA A 319 10.05 6.62 21.29
N LEU A 320 11.21 6.55 20.65
CA LEU A 320 11.71 7.62 19.78
C LEU A 320 10.72 7.95 18.68
N TYR A 321 10.29 6.96 17.88
CA TYR A 321 9.36 7.22 16.80
C TYR A 321 7.90 7.35 17.27
N LEU A 322 7.51 6.62 18.33
CA LEU A 322 6.16 6.73 18.88
C LEU A 322 5.88 8.10 19.52
N ASN A 323 6.93 8.77 19.99
CA ASN A 323 6.85 10.11 20.60
C ASN A 323 7.08 11.25 19.60
N ALA A 324 7.56 10.95 18.41
CA ALA A 324 7.82 11.94 17.36
C ALA A 324 6.51 12.44 16.74
N GLY A 325 5.97 13.53 17.26
CA GLY A 325 4.79 14.19 16.71
C GLY A 325 5.06 14.84 15.35
N TYR A 326 3.99 15.18 14.67
CA TYR A 326 4.05 16.01 13.48
C TYR A 326 4.49 17.43 13.86
N ASN A 327 5.45 18.00 13.10
CA ASN A 327 6.01 19.34 13.34
C ASN A 327 5.72 20.28 12.17
#